data_3354043f5b4d5fb4e2ebb2c2dd479dc6
#
_entry.id   3354043f5b4d5fb4e2ebb2c2dd479dc6
#
_cell.length_a   1.000
_cell.length_b   1.000
_cell.length_c   1.000
_cell.angle_alpha   90.00
_cell.angle_beta   90.00
_cell.angle_gamma   90.00
#
_symmetry.space_group_name_H-M   'P 1'
#
loop_
_entity.id
_entity.type
_entity.pdbx_description
1 polymer ?
#
loop_
_entity_poly.entity_id
_entity_poly.type
_entity_poly.pdbx_seq_one_letter_code
_entity_poly.pdbx_strand_id
1 'polypeptide(L)'
;PFDRSINPYRGCEHGCSYCFARPTHAYLGLSPGLDFETRLIARPEAPAVLARELRSKRYRVATLAIGTNTDPYQPLERDRGIMRACLEVLREHRHPVAIVTKGTLIERDIDILSEMAAMGLARVGVSVTTLDADLSRRMEPRVPAPKRRLATIRRLAEAGIETRIMVSPVVPALTDPELEAILAAGAEAGAAAASWIMLRLPLEVAPLWKAWLEEHYPGRAGRVMARLREMHGGAEYSAQWHRRMRGEGQYAQLIAQRFDKAARRLGLDRTLGPLRSDLFRVPARAGDQLSLF
;
A
#
# COMPACT_ATOMS: atom_id res chain seq x y z
N PRO A 1 1.22 -12.07 4.94
CA PRO A 1 2.35 -11.47 5.65
C PRO A 1 3.59 -11.59 4.78
N PHE A 2 4.46 -10.58 4.82
CA PHE A 2 5.76 -10.54 4.15
C PHE A 2 6.84 -10.36 5.22
N ASP A 3 8.02 -10.89 4.96
CA ASP A 3 9.19 -10.80 5.86
C ASP A 3 10.25 -9.81 5.34
N ARG A 4 10.08 -9.31 4.09
CA ARG A 4 11.02 -8.39 3.44
C ARG A 4 10.31 -7.36 2.58
N SER A 5 10.92 -6.16 2.50
CA SER A 5 10.38 -5.06 1.72
C SER A 5 11.47 -4.18 1.14
N ILE A 6 11.16 -3.52 0.03
CA ILE A 6 11.96 -2.42 -0.52
C ILE A 6 11.13 -1.14 -0.43
N ASN A 7 11.79 -0.06 -0.02
CA ASN A 7 11.24 1.28 -0.04
C ASN A 7 12.25 2.20 -0.76
N PRO A 8 12.02 2.50 -2.05
CA PRO A 8 12.93 3.33 -2.86
C PRO A 8 13.06 4.76 -2.36
N TYR A 9 12.11 5.18 -1.52
CA TYR A 9 12.02 6.53 -0.98
C TYR A 9 11.84 6.53 0.53
N ARG A 10 12.25 7.62 1.21
CA ARG A 10 11.78 8.02 2.54
C ARG A 10 11.06 9.36 2.42
N GLY A 11 9.94 9.50 3.13
CA GLY A 11 8.98 10.56 2.89
C GLY A 11 8.08 10.26 1.70
N CYS A 12 6.98 11.00 1.58
CA CYS A 12 5.99 10.75 0.54
C CYS A 12 5.23 12.04 0.22
N GLU A 13 5.32 12.48 -1.04
CA GLU A 13 4.63 13.67 -1.54
C GLU A 13 3.10 13.58 -1.48
N HIS A 14 2.54 12.37 -1.42
CA HIS A 14 1.08 12.21 -1.31
C HIS A 14 0.47 12.96 -0.14
N GLY A 15 1.21 13.17 0.93
CA GLY A 15 0.83 14.05 2.03
C GLY A 15 -0.37 13.58 2.84
N CYS A 16 -0.69 12.29 2.84
CA CYS A 16 -1.83 11.77 3.59
C CYS A 16 -1.76 12.19 5.06
N SER A 17 -2.83 12.81 5.57
CA SER A 17 -2.90 13.34 6.93
C SER A 17 -2.76 12.25 8.01
N TYR A 18 -3.16 11.03 7.69
CA TYR A 18 -3.14 9.84 8.55
C TYR A 18 -1.93 8.92 8.33
N CYS A 19 -0.92 9.31 7.55
CA CYS A 19 0.13 8.37 7.15
C CYS A 19 0.94 7.88 8.33
N PHE A 20 0.85 6.57 8.62
CA PHE A 20 1.55 5.93 9.73
C PHE A 20 3.08 5.93 9.59
N ALA A 21 3.60 6.27 8.42
CA ALA A 21 5.04 6.32 8.16
C ALA A 21 5.68 7.67 8.55
N ARG A 22 4.88 8.70 8.85
CA ARG A 22 5.35 10.05 9.24
C ARG A 22 6.40 10.04 10.36
N PRO A 23 6.27 9.23 11.44
CA PRO A 23 7.28 9.17 12.49
C PRO A 23 8.67 8.72 12.02
N THR A 24 8.78 8.09 10.85
CA THR A 24 10.09 7.69 10.30
C THR A 24 11.00 8.88 9.97
N HIS A 25 10.44 10.09 9.80
CA HIS A 25 11.20 11.33 9.60
C HIS A 25 11.79 11.86 10.91
N ALA A 26 11.13 11.64 12.04
CA ALA A 26 11.69 12.01 13.35
C ALA A 26 13.04 11.35 13.61
N TYR A 27 13.24 10.09 13.18
CA TYR A 27 14.55 9.41 13.27
C TYR A 27 15.65 10.04 12.40
N LEU A 28 15.29 10.95 11.51
CA LEU A 28 16.24 11.70 10.68
C LEU A 28 16.46 13.13 11.20
N GLY A 29 15.87 13.47 12.36
CA GLY A 29 15.86 14.82 12.89
C GLY A 29 14.97 15.80 12.08
N LEU A 30 14.02 15.26 11.29
CA LEU A 30 13.09 16.01 10.45
C LEU A 30 11.67 15.97 11.04
N SER A 31 10.87 17.00 10.73
CA SER A 31 9.47 17.03 11.15
C SER A 31 8.65 15.91 10.52
N PRO A 32 7.85 15.15 11.30
CA PRO A 32 6.86 14.20 10.75
C PRO A 32 5.68 14.89 10.08
N GLY A 33 5.55 16.21 10.20
CA GLY A 33 4.58 17.05 9.50
C GLY A 33 4.99 17.33 8.05
N LEU A 34 5.34 18.60 7.78
CA LEU A 34 5.62 19.08 6.44
C LEU A 34 6.89 18.46 5.83
N ASP A 35 7.95 18.23 6.63
CA ASP A 35 9.19 17.66 6.09
C ASP A 35 8.98 16.25 5.53
N PHE A 36 8.03 15.46 6.10
CA PHE A 36 7.67 14.14 5.55
C PHE A 36 7.18 14.21 4.10
N GLU A 37 6.61 15.33 3.71
CA GLU A 37 6.02 15.54 2.38
C GLU A 37 6.92 16.30 1.41
N THR A 38 7.91 17.05 1.92
CA THR A 38 8.72 18.00 1.16
C THR A 38 10.21 17.72 1.19
N ARG A 39 10.71 17.03 2.21
CA ARG A 39 12.11 16.63 2.37
C ARG A 39 12.27 15.14 2.13
N LEU A 40 12.22 14.78 0.86
CA LEU A 40 12.24 13.37 0.44
C LEU A 40 13.67 12.87 0.23
N ILE A 41 13.91 11.61 0.59
CA ILE A 41 15.17 10.93 0.32
C ILE A 41 14.91 9.86 -0.73
N ALA A 42 15.41 10.05 -1.94
CA ALA A 42 15.43 9.06 -2.99
C ALA A 42 16.69 8.18 -2.86
N ARG A 43 16.58 6.92 -3.26
CA ARG A 43 17.67 5.93 -3.24
C ARG A 43 17.98 5.43 -4.65
N PRO A 44 18.67 6.22 -5.48
CA PRO A 44 18.96 5.85 -6.86
C PRO A 44 19.79 4.57 -6.98
N GLU A 45 20.53 4.21 -5.94
CA GLU A 45 21.32 2.98 -5.85
C GLU A 45 20.48 1.72 -5.56
N ALA A 46 19.20 1.86 -5.20
CA ALA A 46 18.35 0.72 -4.80
C ALA A 46 18.31 -0.42 -5.82
N PRO A 47 18.20 -0.18 -7.14
CA PRO A 47 18.22 -1.26 -8.13
C PRO A 47 19.54 -2.05 -8.15
N ALA A 48 20.67 -1.35 -8.04
CA ALA A 48 22.00 -1.98 -8.03
C ALA A 48 22.24 -2.79 -6.75
N VAL A 49 21.80 -2.25 -5.60
CA VAL A 49 21.86 -2.95 -4.31
C VAL A 49 20.98 -4.19 -4.35
N LEU A 50 19.75 -4.07 -4.87
CA LEU A 50 18.82 -5.19 -5.04
C LEU A 50 19.46 -6.29 -5.90
N ALA A 51 19.97 -5.96 -7.06
CA ALA A 51 20.60 -6.92 -7.96
C ALA A 51 21.79 -7.65 -7.29
N ARG A 52 22.57 -6.93 -6.48
CA ARG A 52 23.69 -7.52 -5.72
C ARG A 52 23.19 -8.48 -4.63
N GLU A 53 22.15 -8.10 -3.89
CA GLU A 53 21.58 -8.94 -2.83
C GLU A 53 20.94 -10.21 -3.39
N LEU A 54 20.21 -10.12 -4.49
CA LEU A 54 19.60 -11.28 -5.14
C LEU A 54 20.61 -12.29 -5.64
N ARG A 55 21.84 -11.88 -5.94
CA ARG A 55 22.95 -12.78 -6.35
C ARG A 55 23.65 -13.45 -5.18
N SER A 56 23.37 -13.08 -3.94
CA SER A 56 24.02 -13.67 -2.77
C SER A 56 23.67 -15.16 -2.64
N LYS A 57 24.65 -16.02 -2.45
CA LYS A 57 24.46 -17.46 -2.19
C LYS A 57 23.60 -17.74 -0.96
N ARG A 58 23.50 -16.78 -0.04
CA ARG A 58 22.67 -16.87 1.18
C ARG A 58 21.24 -16.39 0.97
N TYR A 59 20.96 -15.78 -0.19
CA TYR A 59 19.62 -15.27 -0.46
C TYR A 59 18.61 -16.42 -0.52
N ARG A 60 17.48 -16.24 0.13
CA ARG A 60 16.32 -17.15 0.06
C ARG A 60 15.17 -16.38 -0.51
N VAL A 61 14.65 -16.86 -1.64
CA VAL A 61 13.54 -16.21 -2.32
C VAL A 61 12.26 -16.26 -1.49
N ALA A 62 11.60 -15.13 -1.36
CA ALA A 62 10.23 -14.99 -0.83
C ALA A 62 9.61 -13.73 -1.40
N THR A 63 8.29 -13.61 -1.38
CA THR A 63 7.60 -12.44 -1.93
C THR A 63 8.13 -11.13 -1.33
N LEU A 64 8.62 -10.25 -2.19
CA LEU A 64 9.08 -8.93 -1.81
C LEU A 64 7.90 -7.95 -1.80
N ALA A 65 7.69 -7.26 -0.69
CA ALA A 65 6.65 -6.23 -0.58
C ALA A 65 7.23 -4.84 -0.89
N ILE A 66 6.51 -4.06 -1.70
CA ILE A 66 6.87 -2.67 -2.04
C ILE A 66 5.67 -1.76 -1.73
N GLY A 67 5.95 -0.56 -1.18
CA GLY A 67 4.90 0.38 -0.79
C GLY A 67 4.35 0.17 0.61
N THR A 68 5.08 -0.56 1.45
CA THR A 68 4.68 -0.87 2.83
C THR A 68 5.00 0.23 3.83
N ASN A 69 5.82 1.20 3.45
CA ASN A 69 6.18 2.36 4.25
C ASN A 69 5.86 3.67 3.51
N THR A 70 6.48 3.88 2.35
CA THR A 70 6.22 5.04 1.48
C THR A 70 5.67 4.57 0.15
N ASP A 71 4.88 5.41 -0.51
CA ASP A 71 4.31 5.03 -1.81
C ASP A 71 5.41 5.02 -2.89
N PRO A 72 5.62 3.89 -3.58
CA PRO A 72 6.63 3.78 -4.61
C PRO A 72 6.28 4.56 -5.89
N TYR A 73 5.01 4.94 -6.06
CA TYR A 73 4.50 5.68 -7.22
C TYR A 73 4.03 7.09 -6.83
N GLN A 74 4.65 7.67 -5.81
CA GLN A 74 4.48 9.09 -5.50
C GLN A 74 5.01 9.96 -6.66
N PRO A 75 4.61 11.25 -6.76
CA PRO A 75 4.96 12.09 -7.92
C PRO A 75 6.44 12.11 -8.30
N LEU A 76 7.35 12.11 -7.32
CA LEU A 76 8.81 12.09 -7.53
C LEU A 76 9.30 10.90 -8.39
N GLU A 77 8.60 9.78 -8.35
CA GLU A 77 8.96 8.58 -9.13
C GLU A 77 8.86 8.84 -10.65
N ARG A 78 8.06 9.82 -11.08
CA ARG A 78 7.95 10.18 -12.51
C ARG A 78 9.31 10.55 -13.10
N ASP A 79 10.07 11.33 -12.35
CA ASP A 79 11.36 11.88 -12.80
C ASP A 79 12.54 10.97 -12.43
N ARG A 80 12.41 10.22 -11.33
CA ARG A 80 13.51 9.40 -10.81
C ARG A 80 13.56 7.99 -11.41
N GLY A 81 12.42 7.37 -11.70
CA GLY A 81 12.37 6.06 -12.33
C GLY A 81 12.95 4.90 -11.50
N ILE A 82 13.15 5.10 -10.20
CA ILE A 82 13.84 4.11 -9.34
C ILE A 82 12.98 2.85 -9.18
N MET A 83 11.65 3.02 -9.04
CA MET A 83 10.74 1.89 -8.94
C MET A 83 10.74 1.04 -10.21
N ARG A 84 10.71 1.68 -11.39
CA ARG A 84 10.80 0.97 -12.67
C ARG A 84 12.11 0.18 -12.77
N ALA A 85 13.24 0.80 -12.44
CA ALA A 85 14.53 0.11 -12.45
C ALA A 85 14.58 -1.07 -11.46
N CYS A 86 13.94 -0.96 -10.28
CA CYS A 86 13.79 -2.10 -9.38
C CYS A 86 12.94 -3.22 -10.00
N LEU A 87 11.86 -2.89 -10.70
CA LEU A 87 11.01 -3.88 -11.38
C LEU A 87 11.77 -4.60 -12.50
N GLU A 88 12.60 -3.91 -13.26
CA GLU A 88 13.45 -4.51 -14.28
C GLU A 88 14.38 -5.57 -13.67
N VAL A 89 15.03 -5.24 -12.54
CA VAL A 89 15.85 -6.20 -11.80
C VAL A 89 15.02 -7.41 -11.33
N LEU A 90 13.82 -7.18 -10.77
CA LEU A 90 12.96 -8.27 -10.31
C LEU A 90 12.48 -9.16 -11.45
N ARG A 91 12.13 -8.58 -12.60
CA ARG A 91 11.75 -9.31 -13.82
C ARG A 91 12.89 -10.20 -14.32
N GLU A 92 14.10 -9.68 -14.45
CA GLU A 92 15.28 -10.43 -14.89
C GLU A 92 15.56 -11.64 -13.99
N HIS A 93 15.40 -11.46 -12.67
CA HIS A 93 15.59 -12.51 -11.67
C HIS A 93 14.36 -13.41 -11.51
N ARG A 94 13.24 -13.15 -12.21
CA ARG A 94 11.94 -13.83 -12.01
C ARG A 94 11.54 -13.87 -10.53
N HIS A 95 11.71 -12.74 -9.86
CA HIS A 95 11.48 -12.61 -8.42
C HIS A 95 10.05 -12.21 -8.12
N PRO A 96 9.33 -12.88 -7.18
CA PRO A 96 7.96 -12.52 -6.84
C PRO A 96 7.86 -11.19 -6.09
N VAL A 97 6.90 -10.34 -6.51
CA VAL A 97 6.66 -9.02 -5.93
C VAL A 97 5.19 -8.73 -5.68
N ALA A 98 4.89 -8.14 -4.53
CA ALA A 98 3.58 -7.59 -4.19
C ALA A 98 3.71 -6.08 -3.94
N ILE A 99 2.95 -5.29 -4.68
CA ILE A 99 3.03 -3.83 -4.63
C ILE A 99 1.76 -3.27 -4.02
N VAL A 100 1.90 -2.26 -3.16
CA VAL A 100 0.78 -1.48 -2.62
C VAL A 100 1.00 -0.01 -2.98
N THR A 101 -0.02 0.63 -3.54
CA THR A 101 0.06 2.04 -3.93
C THR A 101 -1.29 2.76 -3.87
N LYS A 102 -1.26 4.07 -3.81
CA LYS A 102 -2.34 5.00 -4.11
C LYS A 102 -2.10 5.74 -5.44
N GLY A 103 -0.86 5.64 -5.95
CA GLY A 103 -0.42 6.32 -7.16
C GLY A 103 -0.90 5.64 -8.44
N THR A 104 -1.29 6.44 -9.43
CA THR A 104 -1.70 5.94 -10.75
C THR A 104 -0.52 5.84 -11.73
N LEU A 105 0.66 6.29 -11.32
CA LEU A 105 1.89 6.19 -12.11
C LEU A 105 2.31 4.72 -12.34
N ILE A 106 1.80 3.78 -11.55
CA ILE A 106 2.01 2.34 -11.74
C ILE A 106 1.60 1.88 -13.15
N GLU A 107 0.69 2.60 -13.82
CA GLU A 107 0.26 2.31 -15.19
C GLU A 107 1.40 2.43 -16.21
N ARG A 108 2.44 3.22 -15.93
CA ARG A 108 3.66 3.30 -16.73
C ARG A 108 4.37 1.94 -16.84
N ASP A 109 4.28 1.14 -15.78
CA ASP A 109 5.04 -0.10 -15.63
C ASP A 109 4.18 -1.36 -15.89
N ILE A 110 3.00 -1.19 -16.52
CA ILE A 110 2.11 -2.31 -16.87
C ILE A 110 2.82 -3.33 -17.79
N ASP A 111 3.69 -2.89 -18.68
CA ASP A 111 4.49 -3.74 -19.56
C ASP A 111 5.28 -4.79 -18.76
N ILE A 112 6.02 -4.37 -17.74
CA ILE A 112 6.80 -5.26 -16.88
C ILE A 112 5.88 -6.10 -15.98
N LEU A 113 4.89 -5.44 -15.38
CA LEU A 113 4.01 -6.09 -14.41
C LEU A 113 3.12 -7.17 -15.05
N SER A 114 2.63 -6.97 -16.28
CA SER A 114 1.84 -7.97 -17.00
C SER A 114 2.67 -9.19 -17.39
N GLU A 115 3.92 -8.99 -17.86
CA GLU A 115 4.85 -10.09 -18.10
C GLU A 115 5.10 -10.92 -16.83
N MET A 116 5.36 -10.25 -15.70
CA MET A 116 5.57 -10.91 -14.41
C MET A 116 4.30 -11.59 -13.89
N ALA A 117 3.13 -10.96 -14.06
CA ALA A 117 1.85 -11.52 -13.62
C ALA A 117 1.47 -12.77 -14.40
N ALA A 118 1.74 -12.83 -15.70
CA ALA A 118 1.53 -14.03 -16.54
C ALA A 118 2.33 -15.24 -16.01
N MET A 119 3.43 -15.01 -15.32
CA MET A 119 4.24 -16.03 -14.67
C MET A 119 3.83 -16.29 -13.20
N GLY A 120 2.84 -15.59 -12.67
CA GLY A 120 2.44 -15.65 -11.26
C GLY A 120 3.44 -14.98 -10.30
N LEU A 121 4.20 -13.99 -10.79
CA LEU A 121 5.27 -13.31 -10.04
C LEU A 121 4.88 -11.91 -9.55
N ALA A 122 3.79 -11.33 -10.00
CA ALA A 122 3.40 -9.97 -9.63
C ALA A 122 1.96 -9.89 -9.17
N ARG A 123 1.72 -9.03 -8.19
CA ARG A 123 0.40 -8.69 -7.66
C ARG A 123 0.37 -7.24 -7.20
N VAL A 124 -0.74 -6.56 -7.40
CA VAL A 124 -0.89 -5.15 -7.05
C VAL A 124 -2.08 -4.93 -6.13
N GLY A 125 -1.89 -4.14 -5.08
CA GLY A 125 -2.96 -3.60 -4.24
C GLY A 125 -3.08 -2.10 -4.47
N VAL A 126 -4.28 -1.62 -4.80
CA VAL A 126 -4.57 -0.19 -4.94
C VAL A 126 -5.48 0.25 -3.81
N SER A 127 -5.04 1.29 -3.05
CA SER A 127 -5.81 1.78 -1.92
C SER A 127 -6.86 2.81 -2.36
N VAL A 128 -8.11 2.59 -1.96
CA VAL A 128 -9.23 3.53 -2.11
C VAL A 128 -9.87 3.70 -0.73
N THR A 129 -9.73 4.90 -0.14
CA THR A 129 -10.13 5.18 1.25
C THR A 129 -11.54 5.74 1.37
N THR A 130 -12.03 6.36 0.32
CA THR A 130 -13.36 6.96 0.19
C THR A 130 -13.68 7.10 -1.29
N LEU A 131 -14.96 7.18 -1.63
CA LEU A 131 -15.45 7.55 -2.99
C LEU A 131 -15.73 9.05 -3.10
N ASP A 132 -15.84 9.74 -1.96
CA ASP A 132 -16.02 11.19 -1.90
C ASP A 132 -14.72 11.90 -2.32
N ALA A 133 -14.77 12.64 -3.42
CA ALA A 133 -13.62 13.32 -3.99
C ALA A 133 -13.11 14.48 -3.12
N ASP A 134 -14.00 15.16 -2.40
CA ASP A 134 -13.62 16.29 -1.53
C ASP A 134 -12.98 15.77 -0.24
N LEU A 135 -13.55 14.74 0.38
CA LEU A 135 -12.94 14.06 1.52
C LEU A 135 -11.57 13.48 1.13
N SER A 136 -11.49 12.81 -0.01
CA SER A 136 -10.21 12.28 -0.53
C SER A 136 -9.16 13.37 -0.67
N ARG A 137 -9.49 14.50 -1.29
CA ARG A 137 -8.56 15.63 -1.49
C ARG A 137 -8.07 16.22 -0.17
N ARG A 138 -8.93 16.31 0.84
CA ARG A 138 -8.56 16.81 2.17
C ARG A 138 -7.66 15.84 2.93
N MET A 139 -7.99 14.54 2.91
CA MET A 139 -7.20 13.51 3.60
C MET A 139 -5.89 13.15 2.89
N GLU A 140 -5.87 13.23 1.56
CA GLU A 140 -4.83 12.72 0.66
C GLU A 140 -4.53 13.75 -0.44
N PRO A 141 -3.99 14.94 -0.12
CA PRO A 141 -4.03 16.13 -0.98
C PRO A 141 -3.38 15.95 -2.35
N ARG A 142 -2.36 15.10 -2.49
CA ARG A 142 -1.65 14.86 -3.76
C ARG A 142 -1.80 13.42 -4.28
N VAL A 143 -2.76 12.67 -3.72
CA VAL A 143 -3.13 11.36 -4.24
C VAL A 143 -4.15 11.55 -5.38
N PRO A 144 -4.10 10.74 -6.45
CA PRO A 144 -5.12 10.76 -7.49
C PRO A 144 -6.53 10.50 -6.93
N ALA A 145 -7.54 11.19 -7.47
CA ALA A 145 -8.93 11.09 -7.04
C ALA A 145 -9.44 9.61 -7.06
N PRO A 146 -10.42 9.25 -6.23
CA PRO A 146 -10.91 7.88 -6.12
C PRO A 146 -11.31 7.25 -7.46
N LYS A 147 -12.04 7.99 -8.29
CA LYS A 147 -12.44 7.55 -9.65
C LYS A 147 -11.21 7.18 -10.51
N ARG A 148 -10.12 7.94 -10.39
CA ARG A 148 -8.90 7.69 -11.16
C ARG A 148 -8.16 6.43 -10.64
N ARG A 149 -8.18 6.19 -9.33
CA ARG A 149 -7.63 4.96 -8.73
C ARG A 149 -8.44 3.73 -9.14
N LEU A 150 -9.77 3.82 -9.20
CA LEU A 150 -10.61 2.74 -9.73
C LEU A 150 -10.33 2.47 -11.21
N ALA A 151 -10.11 3.51 -12.03
CA ALA A 151 -9.68 3.34 -13.41
C ALA A 151 -8.30 2.65 -13.51
N THR A 152 -7.39 2.90 -12.58
CA THR A 152 -6.10 2.19 -12.49
C THR A 152 -6.30 0.70 -12.17
N ILE A 153 -7.19 0.37 -11.23
CA ILE A 153 -7.57 -1.04 -10.94
C ILE A 153 -8.03 -1.72 -12.24
N ARG A 154 -8.93 -1.06 -13.00
CA ARG A 154 -9.45 -1.61 -14.26
C ARG A 154 -8.35 -1.87 -15.27
N ARG A 155 -7.47 -0.91 -15.52
CA ARG A 155 -6.35 -1.07 -16.46
C ARG A 155 -5.38 -2.18 -16.07
N LEU A 156 -5.08 -2.32 -14.76
CA LEU A 156 -4.25 -3.39 -14.27
C LEU A 156 -4.91 -4.77 -14.46
N ALA A 157 -6.21 -4.87 -14.15
CA ALA A 157 -6.98 -6.09 -14.33
C ALA A 157 -7.10 -6.49 -15.82
N GLU A 158 -7.40 -5.52 -16.72
CA GLU A 158 -7.44 -5.72 -18.17
C GLU A 158 -6.08 -6.18 -18.73
N ALA A 159 -4.97 -5.77 -18.10
CA ALA A 159 -3.62 -6.24 -18.45
C ALA A 159 -3.26 -7.61 -17.84
N GLY A 160 -4.21 -8.31 -17.22
CA GLY A 160 -3.98 -9.64 -16.62
C GLY A 160 -3.23 -9.61 -15.27
N ILE A 161 -3.10 -8.44 -14.65
CA ILE A 161 -2.43 -8.29 -13.36
C ILE A 161 -3.44 -8.53 -12.24
N GLU A 162 -3.18 -9.52 -11.37
CA GLU A 162 -4.03 -9.81 -10.22
C GLU A 162 -4.05 -8.60 -9.26
N THR A 163 -5.20 -7.93 -9.19
CA THR A 163 -5.33 -6.66 -8.49
C THR A 163 -6.25 -6.78 -7.28
N ARG A 164 -5.84 -6.19 -6.16
CA ARG A 164 -6.61 -6.10 -4.92
C ARG A 164 -7.08 -4.67 -4.69
N ILE A 165 -8.38 -4.48 -4.38
CA ILE A 165 -8.83 -3.21 -3.79
C ILE A 165 -8.55 -3.21 -2.30
N MET A 166 -7.94 -2.14 -1.81
CA MET A 166 -7.58 -1.98 -0.40
C MET A 166 -8.33 -0.80 0.22
N VAL A 167 -9.28 -1.08 1.12
CA VAL A 167 -9.93 -0.03 1.91
C VAL A 167 -9.03 0.29 3.10
N SER A 168 -8.03 1.12 2.86
CA SER A 168 -6.92 1.33 3.81
C SER A 168 -6.45 2.79 3.82
N PRO A 169 -6.73 3.49 4.94
CA PRO A 169 -7.44 3.03 6.13
C PRO A 169 -8.96 3.15 6.02
N VAL A 170 -9.67 2.34 6.80
CA VAL A 170 -11.05 2.62 7.21
C VAL A 170 -10.99 3.59 8.37
N VAL A 171 -11.65 4.74 8.25
CA VAL A 171 -11.78 5.73 9.31
C VAL A 171 -13.15 5.59 9.95
N PRO A 172 -13.25 5.14 11.22
CA PRO A 172 -14.53 4.92 11.88
C PRO A 172 -15.34 6.21 12.01
N ALA A 173 -16.64 6.13 11.75
CA ALA A 173 -17.60 7.23 11.72
C ALA A 173 -17.31 8.33 10.66
N LEU A 174 -16.34 8.12 9.77
CA LEU A 174 -16.04 9.05 8.68
C LEU A 174 -16.12 8.37 7.31
N THR A 175 -15.32 7.32 7.04
CA THR A 175 -15.30 6.61 5.75
C THR A 175 -15.90 5.21 5.80
N ASP A 176 -16.09 4.63 6.98
CA ASP A 176 -16.70 3.29 7.13
C ASP A 176 -18.14 3.18 6.58
N PRO A 177 -18.96 4.26 6.48
CA PRO A 177 -20.26 4.17 5.81
C PRO A 177 -20.16 3.80 4.33
N GLU A 178 -19.05 4.11 3.66
CA GLU A 178 -18.81 3.83 2.25
C GLU A 178 -18.22 2.44 1.98
N LEU A 179 -17.95 1.63 3.00
CA LEU A 179 -17.20 0.38 2.91
C LEU A 179 -17.72 -0.55 1.81
N GLU A 180 -19.02 -0.83 1.80
CA GLU A 180 -19.66 -1.70 0.82
C GLU A 180 -19.64 -1.10 -0.59
N ALA A 181 -19.83 0.22 -0.70
CA ALA A 181 -19.80 0.93 -1.98
C ALA A 181 -18.39 0.91 -2.59
N ILE A 182 -17.35 1.10 -1.77
CA ILE A 182 -15.95 1.00 -2.23
C ILE A 182 -15.64 -0.41 -2.74
N LEU A 183 -16.09 -1.44 -2.03
CA LEU A 183 -15.91 -2.83 -2.45
C LEU A 183 -16.64 -3.12 -3.77
N ALA A 184 -17.88 -2.64 -3.91
CA ALA A 184 -18.65 -2.79 -5.16
C ALA A 184 -17.95 -2.11 -6.34
N ALA A 185 -17.49 -0.87 -6.17
CA ALA A 185 -16.75 -0.15 -7.18
C ALA A 185 -15.43 -0.84 -7.56
N GLY A 186 -14.75 -1.46 -6.57
CA GLY A 186 -13.55 -2.27 -6.80
C GLY A 186 -13.82 -3.54 -7.60
N ALA A 187 -14.91 -4.25 -7.30
CA ALA A 187 -15.34 -5.43 -8.05
C ALA A 187 -15.70 -5.07 -9.50
N GLU A 188 -16.46 -3.98 -9.70
CA GLU A 188 -16.80 -3.46 -11.03
C GLU A 188 -15.56 -3.05 -11.83
N ALA A 189 -14.52 -2.56 -11.14
CA ALA A 189 -13.24 -2.25 -11.75
C ALA A 189 -12.35 -3.48 -12.03
N GLY A 190 -12.79 -4.70 -11.69
CA GLY A 190 -12.07 -5.94 -11.98
C GLY A 190 -11.08 -6.38 -10.88
N ALA A 191 -11.20 -5.84 -9.66
CA ALA A 191 -10.40 -6.35 -8.55
C ALA A 191 -10.69 -7.83 -8.29
N ALA A 192 -9.65 -8.64 -8.09
CA ALA A 192 -9.76 -10.08 -7.83
C ALA A 192 -9.95 -10.40 -6.33
N ALA A 193 -9.60 -9.48 -5.45
CA ALA A 193 -9.74 -9.62 -4.01
C ALA A 193 -9.83 -8.26 -3.32
N ALA A 194 -10.20 -8.27 -2.04
CA ALA A 194 -10.23 -7.07 -1.21
C ALA A 194 -9.43 -7.25 0.09
N SER A 195 -9.08 -6.13 0.70
CA SER A 195 -8.56 -6.09 2.07
C SER A 195 -8.86 -4.73 2.70
N TRP A 196 -8.78 -4.66 4.02
CA TRP A 196 -8.94 -3.42 4.75
C TRP A 196 -8.01 -3.35 5.96
N ILE A 197 -7.71 -2.13 6.37
CA ILE A 197 -6.94 -1.84 7.58
C ILE A 197 -7.62 -0.66 8.27
N MET A 198 -7.80 -0.76 9.59
CA MET A 198 -8.27 0.32 10.41
C MET A 198 -7.27 1.47 10.45
N LEU A 199 -7.74 2.70 10.63
CA LEU A 199 -6.90 3.87 10.88
C LEU A 199 -5.92 3.62 12.03
N ARG A 200 -4.67 4.01 11.80
CA ARG A 200 -3.55 3.83 12.74
C ARG A 200 -2.93 5.19 13.03
N LEU A 201 -2.79 5.52 14.30
CA LEU A 201 -2.29 6.82 14.76
C LEU A 201 -1.04 6.68 15.67
N PRO A 202 0.07 6.09 15.18
CA PRO A 202 1.27 5.96 15.97
C PRO A 202 1.93 7.32 16.21
N LEU A 203 2.41 7.55 17.43
CA LEU A 203 3.26 8.68 17.82
C LEU A 203 2.70 10.03 17.32
N GLU A 204 3.47 10.77 16.55
CA GLU A 204 3.14 12.11 16.04
C GLU A 204 1.96 12.13 15.06
N VAL A 205 1.54 10.98 14.56
CA VAL A 205 0.36 10.92 13.66
C VAL A 205 -0.92 11.26 14.43
N ALA A 206 -1.02 10.90 15.71
CA ALA A 206 -2.22 11.18 16.51
C ALA A 206 -2.51 12.69 16.64
N PRO A 207 -1.58 13.54 17.08
CA PRO A 207 -1.84 14.98 17.14
C PRO A 207 -2.08 15.60 15.77
N LEU A 208 -1.35 15.20 14.72
CA LEU A 208 -1.55 15.71 13.36
C LEU A 208 -2.96 15.36 12.84
N TRP A 209 -3.41 14.13 13.07
CA TRP A 209 -4.73 13.68 12.66
C TRP A 209 -5.85 14.41 13.42
N LYS A 210 -5.70 14.61 14.73
CA LYS A 210 -6.69 15.35 15.54
C LYS A 210 -6.83 16.80 15.05
N ALA A 211 -5.70 17.49 14.82
CA ALA A 211 -5.72 18.85 14.28
C ALA A 211 -6.44 18.89 12.91
N TRP A 212 -6.14 17.94 12.02
CA TRP A 212 -6.80 17.82 10.73
C TRP A 212 -8.32 17.57 10.87
N LEU A 213 -8.75 16.71 11.81
CA LEU A 213 -10.18 16.45 12.06
C LEU A 213 -10.91 17.68 12.58
N GLU A 214 -10.32 18.41 13.51
CA GLU A 214 -10.92 19.63 14.06
C GLU A 214 -11.04 20.73 13.00
N GLU A 215 -10.06 20.85 12.10
CA GLU A 215 -10.09 21.83 11.02
C GLU A 215 -11.16 21.50 9.97
N HIS A 216 -11.26 20.23 9.55
CA HIS A 216 -12.08 19.88 8.40
C HIS A 216 -13.43 19.26 8.75
N TYR A 217 -13.56 18.61 9.91
CA TYR A 217 -14.75 17.87 10.34
C TYR A 217 -15.03 18.04 11.86
N PRO A 218 -15.10 19.28 12.39
CA PRO A 218 -15.26 19.52 13.84
C PRO A 218 -16.49 18.80 14.41
N GLY A 219 -17.61 18.77 13.70
CA GLY A 219 -18.84 18.07 14.11
C GLY A 219 -18.73 16.55 14.15
N ARG A 220 -17.66 15.95 13.59
CA ARG A 220 -17.42 14.49 13.61
C ARG A 220 -16.20 14.09 14.41
N ALA A 221 -15.29 15.03 14.72
CA ALA A 221 -14.01 14.77 15.38
C ALA A 221 -14.15 13.98 16.68
N GLY A 222 -15.02 14.42 17.58
CA GLY A 222 -15.29 13.72 18.83
C GLY A 222 -15.77 12.28 18.63
N ARG A 223 -16.66 12.05 17.65
CA ARG A 223 -17.20 10.71 17.36
C ARG A 223 -16.14 9.78 16.77
N VAL A 224 -15.33 10.26 15.81
CA VAL A 224 -14.22 9.48 15.22
C VAL A 224 -13.25 9.04 16.30
N MET A 225 -12.79 9.97 17.15
CA MET A 225 -11.83 9.67 18.20
C MET A 225 -12.42 8.77 19.31
N ALA A 226 -13.70 8.92 19.63
CA ALA A 226 -14.38 8.04 20.59
C ALA A 226 -14.42 6.57 20.07
N ARG A 227 -14.74 6.37 18.78
CA ARG A 227 -14.72 5.04 18.17
C ARG A 227 -13.33 4.42 18.11
N LEU A 228 -12.31 5.22 17.80
CA LEU A 228 -10.92 4.74 17.83
C LEU A 228 -10.51 4.29 19.25
N ARG A 229 -10.84 5.07 20.28
CA ARG A 229 -10.55 4.69 21.68
C ARG A 229 -11.30 3.42 22.10
N GLU A 230 -12.58 3.29 21.75
CA GLU A 230 -13.35 2.07 21.98
C GLU A 230 -12.64 0.82 21.41
N MET A 231 -12.13 0.93 20.19
CA MET A 231 -11.46 -0.18 19.50
C MET A 231 -10.04 -0.48 20.00
N HIS A 232 -9.46 0.40 20.78
CA HIS A 232 -8.09 0.26 21.31
C HIS A 232 -8.02 0.24 22.85
N GLY A 233 -9.14 -0.09 23.53
CA GLY A 233 -9.17 -0.22 25.00
C GLY A 233 -8.98 1.11 25.71
N GLY A 234 -9.52 2.20 25.19
CA GLY A 234 -9.43 3.55 25.72
C GLY A 234 -8.27 4.38 25.14
N ALA A 235 -7.28 3.76 24.49
CA ALA A 235 -6.17 4.46 23.84
C ALA A 235 -6.52 4.89 22.40
N GLU A 236 -5.82 5.89 21.86
CA GLU A 236 -6.02 6.33 20.47
C GLU A 236 -5.37 5.37 19.45
N TYR A 237 -4.45 4.51 19.89
CA TYR A 237 -3.73 3.54 19.09
C TYR A 237 -3.15 2.42 19.97
N SER A 238 -3.06 1.21 19.41
CA SER A 238 -2.32 0.09 19.98
C SER A 238 -1.28 -0.42 19.01
N ALA A 239 -0.03 -0.56 19.44
CA ALA A 239 1.05 -1.12 18.64
C ALA A 239 1.03 -2.65 18.56
N GLN A 240 0.18 -3.31 19.37
CA GLN A 240 0.12 -4.76 19.44
C GLN A 240 -0.20 -5.37 18.07
N TRP A 241 0.54 -6.42 17.74
CA TRP A 241 0.33 -7.19 16.51
C TRP A 241 -1.11 -7.72 16.47
N HIS A 242 -1.71 -7.79 15.30
CA HIS A 242 -3.12 -8.08 15.04
C HIS A 242 -4.09 -6.96 15.46
N ARG A 243 -3.99 -6.41 16.67
CA ARG A 243 -4.87 -5.35 17.17
C ARG A 243 -4.69 -4.03 16.41
N ARG A 244 -3.44 -3.65 16.13
CA ARG A 244 -3.11 -2.39 15.42
C ARG A 244 -3.76 -2.22 14.04
N MET A 245 -4.12 -3.34 13.40
CA MET A 245 -4.65 -3.35 12.04
C MET A 245 -6.17 -3.42 11.99
N ARG A 246 -6.81 -3.93 13.04
CA ARG A 246 -8.23 -4.27 13.04
C ARG A 246 -9.01 -3.61 14.16
N GLY A 247 -8.37 -3.29 15.29
CA GLY A 247 -9.04 -2.92 16.52
C GLY A 247 -9.75 -4.11 17.19
N GLU A 248 -10.41 -3.87 18.28
CA GLU A 248 -11.18 -4.84 19.07
C GLU A 248 -12.54 -4.24 19.47
N GLY A 249 -13.41 -5.05 20.08
CA GLY A 249 -14.72 -4.63 20.54
C GLY A 249 -15.82 -4.68 19.48
N GLN A 250 -17.02 -4.26 19.86
CA GLN A 250 -18.22 -4.43 19.04
C GLN A 250 -18.17 -3.67 17.71
N TYR A 251 -17.66 -2.44 17.72
CA TYR A 251 -17.58 -1.63 16.49
C TYR A 251 -16.57 -2.17 15.48
N ALA A 252 -15.41 -2.65 15.96
CA ALA A 252 -14.42 -3.30 15.12
C ALA A 252 -14.98 -4.60 14.49
N GLN A 253 -15.71 -5.40 15.30
CA GLN A 253 -16.39 -6.62 14.82
C GLN A 253 -17.48 -6.29 13.78
N LEU A 254 -18.25 -5.23 14.00
CA LEU A 254 -19.26 -4.78 13.03
C LEU A 254 -18.63 -4.44 11.68
N ILE A 255 -17.53 -3.66 11.67
CA ILE A 255 -16.82 -3.32 10.43
C ILE A 255 -16.28 -4.59 9.75
N ALA A 256 -15.67 -5.51 10.52
CA ALA A 256 -15.19 -6.78 9.99
C ALA A 256 -16.31 -7.61 9.35
N GLN A 257 -17.45 -7.77 10.02
CA GLN A 257 -18.60 -8.52 9.51
C GLN A 257 -19.20 -7.87 8.25
N ARG A 258 -19.32 -6.54 8.22
CA ARG A 258 -19.77 -5.80 7.03
C ARG A 258 -18.83 -6.04 5.86
N PHE A 259 -17.51 -5.92 6.09
CA PHE A 259 -16.50 -6.18 5.07
C PHE A 259 -16.60 -7.62 4.55
N ASP A 260 -16.58 -8.61 5.43
CA ASP A 260 -16.60 -10.03 5.06
C ASP A 260 -17.88 -10.41 4.28
N LYS A 261 -19.05 -9.89 4.71
CA LYS A 261 -20.32 -10.09 4.02
C LYS A 261 -20.34 -9.47 2.63
N ALA A 262 -19.84 -8.23 2.50
CA ALA A 262 -19.79 -7.53 1.22
C ALA A 262 -18.74 -8.17 0.28
N ALA A 263 -17.54 -8.47 0.78
CA ALA A 263 -16.50 -9.12 0.00
C ALA A 263 -16.96 -10.47 -0.55
N ARG A 264 -17.61 -11.30 0.29
CA ARG A 264 -18.17 -12.60 -0.14
C ARG A 264 -19.24 -12.43 -1.22
N ARG A 265 -20.19 -11.52 -1.03
CA ARG A 265 -21.23 -11.23 -2.03
C ARG A 265 -20.68 -10.79 -3.37
N LEU A 266 -19.54 -10.10 -3.37
CA LEU A 266 -18.88 -9.54 -4.56
C LEU A 266 -17.78 -10.46 -5.13
N GLY A 267 -17.53 -11.64 -4.52
CA GLY A 267 -16.46 -12.55 -4.95
C GLY A 267 -15.05 -12.02 -4.68
N LEU A 268 -14.91 -11.06 -3.75
CA LEU A 268 -13.63 -10.42 -3.38
C LEU A 268 -12.97 -11.04 -2.13
N ASP A 269 -13.59 -12.06 -1.53
CA ASP A 269 -13.11 -12.79 -0.35
C ASP A 269 -12.07 -13.86 -0.69
N ARG A 270 -11.67 -13.95 -1.94
CA ARG A 270 -10.71 -14.94 -2.42
C ARG A 270 -9.39 -14.82 -1.69
N THR A 271 -8.94 -15.91 -1.12
CA THR A 271 -7.55 -16.06 -0.68
C THR A 271 -6.69 -16.24 -1.93
N LEU A 272 -5.96 -15.19 -2.25
CA LEU A 272 -5.00 -15.25 -3.35
C LEU A 272 -3.85 -16.19 -2.94
N GLY A 273 -3.57 -17.19 -3.76
CA GLY A 273 -2.47 -18.12 -3.53
C GLY A 273 -1.10 -17.42 -3.40
N PRO A 274 -0.06 -18.09 -2.94
CA PRO A 274 1.27 -17.52 -2.90
C PRO A 274 1.76 -17.19 -4.32
N LEU A 275 2.55 -16.13 -4.46
CA LEU A 275 3.28 -15.87 -5.70
C LEU A 275 4.37 -16.94 -5.87
N ARG A 276 4.69 -17.25 -7.13
CA ARG A 276 5.66 -18.29 -7.47
C ARG A 276 7.07 -17.89 -7.11
N SER A 277 7.73 -18.65 -6.26
CA SER A 277 9.15 -18.48 -5.90
C SER A 277 10.07 -19.50 -6.59
N ASP A 278 9.50 -20.55 -7.15
CA ASP A 278 10.20 -21.62 -7.84
C ASP A 278 10.82 -21.20 -9.18
N LEU A 279 10.36 -20.10 -9.75
CA LEU A 279 10.89 -19.53 -11.00
C LEU A 279 12.10 -18.62 -10.78
N PHE A 280 12.45 -18.30 -9.54
CA PHE A 280 13.57 -17.42 -9.24
C PHE A 280 14.87 -17.94 -9.85
N ARG A 281 15.61 -17.04 -10.49
CA ARG A 281 16.93 -17.33 -11.09
C ARG A 281 17.86 -16.15 -10.90
N VAL A 282 19.14 -16.43 -10.90
CA VAL A 282 20.19 -15.42 -10.98
C VAL A 282 20.67 -15.34 -12.42
N PRO A 283 20.43 -14.21 -13.13
CA PRO A 283 20.90 -14.07 -14.51
C PRO A 283 22.42 -14.16 -14.60
N ALA A 284 22.93 -14.87 -15.61
CA ALA A 284 24.34 -14.92 -15.92
C ALA A 284 24.86 -13.53 -16.33
N ARG A 285 26.07 -13.20 -15.93
CA ARG A 285 26.79 -11.99 -16.36
C ARG A 285 28.03 -12.40 -17.19
N ALA A 286 28.54 -11.43 -17.94
CA ALA A 286 29.84 -11.61 -18.60
C ALA A 286 30.90 -11.96 -17.56
N GLY A 287 31.59 -13.08 -17.74
CA GLY A 287 32.58 -13.61 -16.81
C GLY A 287 32.05 -14.60 -15.77
N ASP A 288 30.74 -14.84 -15.68
CA ASP A 288 30.20 -15.92 -14.85
C ASP A 288 30.53 -17.28 -15.51
N GLN A 289 31.04 -18.22 -14.72
CA GLN A 289 31.19 -19.59 -15.18
C GLN A 289 29.81 -20.25 -15.22
N LEU A 290 29.34 -20.59 -16.41
CA LEU A 290 28.13 -21.36 -16.59
C LEU A 290 28.36 -22.83 -16.24
N SER A 291 27.42 -23.47 -15.54
CA SER A 291 27.45 -24.91 -15.34
C SER A 291 27.31 -25.61 -16.69
N LEU A 292 28.19 -26.56 -16.97
CA LEU A 292 28.15 -27.36 -18.18
C LEU A 292 27.33 -28.64 -18.01
N PHE A 293 26.77 -28.87 -16.79
CA PHE A 293 25.99 -30.05 -16.43
C PHE A 293 24.77 -29.68 -15.60
#